data_bd37c46bfa35050acc83724a0a6c9e52
#
_entry.id   bd37c46bfa35050acc83724a0a6c9e52
#
_cell.length_a   1.000
_cell.length_b   1.000
_cell.length_c   1.000
_cell.angle_alpha   90.00
_cell.angle_beta   90.00
_cell.angle_gamma   90.00
#
_symmetry.space_group_name_H-M   'P 1'
#
loop_
_entity.id
_entity.type
_entity.pdbx_description
1 polymer ?
#
loop_
_entity_poly.entity_id
_entity_poly.type
_entity_poly.pdbx_seq_one_letter_code
_entity_poly.pdbx_strand_id
1 'polypeptide(L)'
;GRLILGLHQSTSGEILFNGQDICKMNKKQLHDLRKDLQIIFQDPFSSLNPRMSIGEIIGEPLRIHAKAQSRAELDKEVSRLMDVVGLSARLFNAYPHELDGGRRQRVGIARALSLQPQFIVCDEPVSSLDVSIQAQVLNLLKDLQAEFHLTYLFITHDLSVVKFFSDKIAVMYLGQLVETADSAELFRQPLHPYSQALLSAIPIPSSRQKMQRVKLIGELQSPIDPEPGCRFAKRCLYAREGCTGRDLALRDFGSGHFCACCRAGALEEQTPSK
;
A
#
# COMPACT_ATOMS: atom_id res chain seq x y z
N GLY A 1 -7.02 -2.12 -0.89
CA GLY A 1 -6.41 -3.28 -1.56
C GLY A 1 -7.42 -4.37 -1.89
N ARG A 2 -8.11 -4.94 -0.91
CA ARG A 2 -9.01 -6.11 -1.11
C ARG A 2 -10.19 -5.83 -2.06
N LEU A 3 -10.70 -4.61 -2.11
CA LEU A 3 -11.74 -4.20 -3.07
C LEU A 3 -11.23 -4.23 -4.51
N ILE A 4 -10.01 -3.71 -4.75
CA ILE A 4 -9.38 -3.68 -6.08
C ILE A 4 -9.15 -5.08 -6.62
N LEU A 5 -8.85 -6.04 -5.73
CA LEU A 5 -8.66 -7.45 -6.10
C LEU A 5 -9.97 -8.24 -6.24
N GLY A 6 -11.13 -7.59 -6.08
CA GLY A 6 -12.43 -8.25 -6.12
C GLY A 6 -12.63 -9.29 -5.01
N LEU A 7 -11.90 -9.16 -3.87
CA LEU A 7 -12.07 -10.03 -2.69
C LEU A 7 -13.25 -9.59 -1.84
N HIS A 8 -13.66 -8.34 -1.94
CA HIS A 8 -14.86 -7.77 -1.35
C HIS A 8 -15.66 -7.02 -2.43
N GLN A 9 -16.98 -7.00 -2.31
CA GLN A 9 -17.83 -6.20 -3.19
C GLN A 9 -17.82 -4.73 -2.74
N SER A 10 -17.78 -3.80 -3.72
CA SER A 10 -17.97 -2.39 -3.44
C SER A 10 -19.45 -2.11 -3.11
N THR A 11 -19.71 -1.23 -2.15
CA THR A 11 -21.06 -0.76 -1.82
C THR A 11 -21.61 0.15 -2.91
N SER A 12 -20.72 0.98 -3.50
CA SER A 12 -21.05 1.93 -4.57
C SER A 12 -19.76 2.33 -5.31
N GLY A 13 -19.92 3.03 -6.43
CA GLY A 13 -18.81 3.48 -7.26
C GLY A 13 -18.33 2.41 -8.23
N GLU A 14 -17.24 2.70 -8.94
CA GLU A 14 -16.63 1.82 -9.93
C GLU A 14 -15.12 1.65 -9.66
N ILE A 15 -14.56 0.54 -10.10
CA ILE A 15 -13.12 0.27 -10.05
C ILE A 15 -12.70 -0.13 -11.45
N LEU A 16 -11.94 0.72 -12.13
CA LEU A 16 -11.50 0.48 -13.49
C LEU A 16 -10.07 -0.09 -13.51
N PHE A 17 -9.91 -1.23 -14.17
CA PHE A 17 -8.61 -1.78 -14.53
C PHE A 17 -8.54 -1.97 -16.04
N ASN A 18 -7.57 -1.34 -16.68
CA ASN A 18 -7.45 -1.31 -18.16
C ASN A 18 -8.77 -0.94 -18.86
N GLY A 19 -9.52 0.03 -18.30
CA GLY A 19 -10.80 0.51 -18.83
C GLY A 19 -12.01 -0.41 -18.55
N GLN A 20 -11.83 -1.53 -17.84
CA GLN A 20 -12.91 -2.45 -17.49
C GLN A 20 -13.30 -2.33 -16.02
N ASP A 21 -14.59 -2.22 -15.74
CA ASP A 21 -15.10 -2.12 -14.38
C ASP A 21 -15.11 -3.49 -13.68
N ILE A 22 -14.19 -3.65 -12.71
CA ILE A 22 -14.05 -4.90 -11.93
C ILE A 22 -15.34 -5.23 -11.16
N CYS A 23 -16.09 -4.22 -10.73
CA CYS A 23 -17.30 -4.41 -9.94
C CYS A 23 -18.42 -5.12 -10.72
N LYS A 24 -18.37 -5.05 -12.06
CA LYS A 24 -19.35 -5.67 -12.97
C LYS A 24 -18.91 -7.03 -13.52
N MET A 25 -17.68 -7.48 -13.17
CA MET A 25 -17.13 -8.74 -13.68
C MET A 25 -17.80 -9.96 -13.04
N ASN A 26 -18.03 -10.99 -13.86
CA ASN A 26 -18.44 -12.30 -13.37
C ASN A 26 -17.25 -13.09 -12.79
N LYS A 27 -17.53 -14.24 -12.14
CA LYS A 27 -16.50 -15.07 -11.47
C LYS A 27 -15.37 -15.51 -12.43
N LYS A 28 -15.69 -15.83 -13.68
CA LYS A 28 -14.70 -16.25 -14.68
C LYS A 28 -13.79 -15.10 -15.07
N GLN A 29 -14.36 -13.93 -15.34
CA GLN A 29 -13.61 -12.71 -15.66
C GLN A 29 -12.70 -12.30 -14.49
N LEU A 30 -13.20 -12.36 -13.24
CA LEU A 30 -12.39 -12.11 -12.04
C LEU A 30 -11.26 -13.12 -11.87
N HIS A 31 -11.51 -14.41 -12.20
CA HIS A 31 -10.46 -15.42 -12.16
C HIS A 31 -9.35 -15.12 -13.18
N ASP A 32 -9.72 -14.71 -14.40
CA ASP A 32 -8.74 -14.35 -15.42
C ASP A 32 -7.99 -13.06 -15.05
N LEU A 33 -8.70 -12.05 -14.50
CA LEU A 33 -8.13 -10.79 -14.05
C LEU A 33 -7.07 -10.99 -12.94
N ARG A 34 -7.23 -12.00 -12.08
CA ARG A 34 -6.27 -12.31 -11.02
C ARG A 34 -4.89 -12.73 -11.50
N LYS A 35 -4.71 -13.00 -12.79
CA LYS A 35 -3.38 -13.18 -13.39
C LYS A 35 -2.62 -11.86 -13.41
N ASP A 36 -3.33 -10.77 -13.68
CA ASP A 36 -2.75 -9.42 -13.82
C ASP A 36 -2.73 -8.63 -12.51
N LEU A 37 -3.61 -8.99 -11.55
CA LEU A 37 -3.74 -8.36 -10.25
C LEU A 37 -3.34 -9.31 -9.13
N GLN A 38 -2.27 -9.01 -8.42
CA GLN A 38 -1.75 -9.83 -7.33
C GLN A 38 -1.65 -9.05 -6.01
N ILE A 39 -1.42 -9.76 -4.91
CA ILE A 39 -1.27 -9.17 -3.58
C ILE A 39 -0.08 -9.76 -2.84
N ILE A 40 0.65 -8.89 -2.16
CA ILE A 40 1.62 -9.22 -1.12
C ILE A 40 0.98 -8.81 0.21
N PHE A 41 0.77 -9.78 1.10
CA PHE A 41 0.06 -9.59 2.37
C PHE A 41 0.97 -9.05 3.47
N GLN A 42 0.34 -8.42 4.45
CA GLN A 42 0.97 -7.82 5.64
C GLN A 42 1.71 -8.85 6.50
N ASP A 43 1.09 -9.99 6.75
CA ASP A 43 1.67 -11.03 7.58
C ASP A 43 2.13 -12.22 6.71
N PRO A 44 3.46 -12.39 6.55
CA PRO A 44 3.99 -13.50 5.78
C PRO A 44 3.75 -14.87 6.45
N PHE A 45 3.45 -14.91 7.76
CA PHE A 45 3.14 -16.17 8.45
C PHE A 45 1.75 -16.68 8.09
N SER A 46 0.73 -15.85 8.20
CA SER A 46 -0.66 -16.25 7.92
C SER A 46 -0.96 -16.37 6.43
N SER A 47 -0.14 -15.74 5.58
CA SER A 47 -0.35 -15.74 4.12
C SER A 47 0.17 -16.98 3.41
N LEU A 48 1.02 -17.79 4.05
CA LEU A 48 1.59 -19.01 3.48
C LEU A 48 0.94 -20.24 4.12
N ASN A 49 0.56 -21.23 3.30
CA ASN A 49 0.05 -22.49 3.82
C ASN A 49 1.18 -23.28 4.48
N PRO A 50 1.15 -23.54 5.82
CA PRO A 50 2.23 -24.19 6.54
C PRO A 50 2.42 -25.67 6.18
N ARG A 51 1.47 -26.27 5.45
CA ARG A 51 1.51 -27.67 5.02
C ARG A 51 2.12 -27.87 3.64
N MET A 52 2.45 -26.79 2.95
CA MET A 52 3.04 -26.81 1.62
C MET A 52 4.52 -26.43 1.69
N SER A 53 5.34 -27.05 0.86
CA SER A 53 6.73 -26.64 0.67
C SER A 53 6.82 -25.29 -0.04
N ILE A 54 7.97 -24.64 0.05
CA ILE A 54 8.21 -23.34 -0.62
C ILE A 54 7.99 -23.44 -2.12
N GLY A 55 8.51 -24.51 -2.75
CA GLY A 55 8.30 -24.76 -4.18
C GLY A 55 6.82 -24.93 -4.54
N GLU A 56 6.05 -25.60 -3.69
CA GLU A 56 4.60 -25.77 -3.88
C GLU A 56 3.84 -24.45 -3.75
N ILE A 57 4.20 -23.61 -2.77
CA ILE A 57 3.56 -22.31 -2.54
C ILE A 57 3.80 -21.37 -3.73
N ILE A 58 5.05 -21.28 -4.22
CA ILE A 58 5.38 -20.43 -5.37
C ILE A 58 4.74 -20.96 -6.65
N GLY A 59 4.69 -22.28 -6.81
CA GLY A 59 4.14 -22.95 -7.99
C GLY A 59 2.61 -23.06 -8.02
N GLU A 60 1.92 -22.83 -6.89
CA GLU A 60 0.46 -22.98 -6.80
C GLU A 60 -0.31 -22.12 -7.81
N PRO A 61 -0.02 -20.80 -7.97
CA PRO A 61 -0.72 -19.98 -8.96
C PRO A 61 -0.48 -20.47 -10.39
N LEU A 62 0.73 -20.95 -10.71
CA LEU A 62 1.06 -21.51 -12.04
C LEU A 62 0.22 -22.76 -12.35
N ARG A 63 -0.02 -23.60 -11.33
CA ARG A 63 -0.89 -24.79 -11.48
C ARG A 63 -2.36 -24.39 -11.65
N ILE A 64 -2.87 -23.48 -10.84
CA ILE A 64 -4.27 -23.02 -10.87
C ILE A 64 -4.62 -22.41 -12.22
N HIS A 65 -3.70 -21.62 -12.80
CA HIS A 65 -3.89 -20.95 -14.08
C HIS A 65 -3.32 -21.71 -15.28
N ALA A 66 -2.94 -22.98 -15.09
CA ALA A 66 -2.44 -23.88 -16.12
C ALA A 66 -1.30 -23.26 -16.99
N LYS A 67 -0.43 -22.46 -16.38
CA LYS A 67 0.73 -21.85 -17.07
C LYS A 67 1.91 -22.83 -17.27
N ALA A 68 1.96 -23.95 -16.51
CA ALA A 68 2.96 -25.00 -16.68
C ALA A 68 2.26 -26.28 -17.18
N GLN A 69 2.78 -26.88 -18.23
CA GLN A 69 2.22 -28.09 -18.86
C GLN A 69 2.79 -29.38 -18.25
N SER A 70 3.96 -29.28 -17.60
CA SER A 70 4.62 -30.42 -16.97
C SER A 70 5.18 -30.06 -15.58
N ARG A 71 5.45 -31.07 -14.76
CA ARG A 71 6.10 -30.92 -13.46
C ARG A 71 7.49 -30.30 -13.60
N ALA A 72 8.25 -30.72 -14.60
CA ALA A 72 9.60 -30.21 -14.85
C ALA A 72 9.62 -28.73 -15.24
N GLU A 73 8.66 -28.28 -16.04
CA GLU A 73 8.50 -26.86 -16.36
C GLU A 73 8.11 -26.04 -15.14
N LEU A 74 7.20 -26.55 -14.31
CA LEU A 74 6.81 -25.90 -13.07
C LEU A 74 8.02 -25.73 -12.14
N ASP A 75 8.77 -26.81 -11.89
CA ASP A 75 9.92 -26.80 -10.98
C ASP A 75 11.03 -25.86 -11.52
N LYS A 76 11.24 -25.79 -12.84
CA LYS A 76 12.17 -24.85 -13.48
C LYS A 76 11.74 -23.40 -13.28
N GLU A 77 10.45 -23.09 -13.49
CA GLU A 77 9.96 -21.72 -13.34
C GLU A 77 9.96 -21.29 -11.87
N VAL A 78 9.61 -22.19 -10.94
CA VAL A 78 9.70 -21.93 -9.49
C VAL A 78 11.15 -21.66 -9.09
N SER A 79 12.12 -22.45 -9.59
CA SER A 79 13.54 -22.21 -9.30
C SER A 79 14.00 -20.85 -9.81
N ARG A 80 13.59 -20.45 -11.01
CA ARG A 80 13.86 -19.13 -11.58
C ARG A 80 13.28 -18.00 -10.68
N LEU A 81 12.05 -18.16 -10.22
CA LEU A 81 11.41 -17.18 -9.33
C LEU A 81 12.11 -17.09 -7.97
N MET A 82 12.58 -18.23 -7.45
CA MET A 82 13.38 -18.23 -6.22
C MET A 82 14.68 -17.45 -6.40
N ASP A 83 15.37 -17.63 -7.49
CA ASP A 83 16.61 -16.89 -7.82
C ASP A 83 16.33 -15.38 -7.92
N VAL A 84 15.26 -14.99 -8.64
CA VAL A 84 14.83 -13.58 -8.80
C VAL A 84 14.61 -12.88 -7.47
N VAL A 85 14.05 -13.56 -6.47
CA VAL A 85 13.84 -12.97 -5.13
C VAL A 85 15.01 -13.24 -4.16
N GLY A 86 16.11 -13.85 -4.62
CA GLY A 86 17.29 -14.15 -3.82
C GLY A 86 17.05 -15.23 -2.74
N LEU A 87 16.24 -16.25 -3.06
CA LEU A 87 16.06 -17.44 -2.24
C LEU A 87 16.96 -18.56 -2.73
N SER A 88 17.70 -19.20 -1.83
CA SER A 88 18.55 -20.36 -2.18
C SER A 88 17.71 -21.55 -2.66
N ALA A 89 18.13 -22.18 -3.75
CA ALA A 89 17.48 -23.38 -4.32
C ALA A 89 17.30 -24.52 -3.31
N ARG A 90 18.19 -24.64 -2.31
CA ARG A 90 18.07 -25.62 -1.22
C ARG A 90 16.80 -25.52 -0.41
N LEU A 91 16.14 -24.35 -0.43
CA LEU A 91 14.88 -24.08 0.28
C LEU A 91 13.65 -24.57 -0.49
N PHE A 92 13.80 -25.12 -1.68
CA PHE A 92 12.67 -25.54 -2.52
C PHE A 92 11.73 -26.52 -1.80
N ASN A 93 12.28 -27.49 -1.07
CA ASN A 93 11.51 -28.47 -0.30
C ASN A 93 11.31 -28.10 1.18
N ALA A 94 11.83 -26.94 1.63
CA ALA A 94 11.62 -26.48 2.99
C ALA A 94 10.18 -26.01 3.21
N TYR A 95 9.77 -25.91 4.47
CA TYR A 95 8.45 -25.44 4.86
C TYR A 95 8.53 -24.01 5.43
N PRO A 96 7.42 -23.24 5.42
CA PRO A 96 7.40 -21.86 5.92
C PRO A 96 7.93 -21.71 7.36
N HIS A 97 7.68 -22.66 8.24
CA HIS A 97 8.13 -22.60 9.64
C HIS A 97 9.64 -22.72 9.81
N GLU A 98 10.37 -23.20 8.80
CA GLU A 98 11.84 -23.29 8.80
C GLU A 98 12.51 -21.96 8.37
N LEU A 99 11.74 -20.97 7.94
CA LEU A 99 12.24 -19.70 7.43
C LEU A 99 12.06 -18.55 8.42
N ASP A 100 12.96 -17.58 8.38
CA ASP A 100 12.79 -16.29 9.03
C ASP A 100 11.74 -15.42 8.30
N GLY A 101 11.34 -14.30 8.92
CA GLY A 101 10.32 -13.40 8.39
C GLY A 101 10.67 -12.83 7.01
N GLY A 102 11.93 -12.45 6.80
CA GLY A 102 12.39 -11.88 5.53
C GLY A 102 12.36 -12.89 4.39
N ARG A 103 12.76 -14.14 4.64
CA ARG A 103 12.66 -15.21 3.64
C ARG A 103 11.22 -15.57 3.33
N ARG A 104 10.33 -15.64 4.35
CA ARG A 104 8.88 -15.84 4.11
C ARG A 104 8.29 -14.73 3.25
N GLN A 105 8.68 -13.48 3.50
CA GLN A 105 8.22 -12.36 2.67
C GLN A 105 8.68 -12.50 1.22
N ARG A 106 9.93 -12.92 1.00
CA ARG A 106 10.45 -13.22 -0.35
C ARG A 106 9.67 -14.35 -1.03
N VAL A 107 9.22 -15.36 -0.31
CA VAL A 107 8.32 -16.41 -0.84
C VAL A 107 6.99 -15.82 -1.27
N GLY A 108 6.39 -14.94 -0.45
CA GLY A 108 5.16 -14.22 -0.80
C GLY A 108 5.31 -13.35 -2.06
N ILE A 109 6.45 -12.68 -2.20
CA ILE A 109 6.80 -11.88 -3.39
C ILE A 109 6.95 -12.80 -4.62
N ALA A 110 7.71 -13.90 -4.52
CA ALA A 110 7.88 -14.85 -5.61
C ALA A 110 6.54 -15.45 -6.07
N ARG A 111 5.66 -15.78 -5.13
CA ARG A 111 4.30 -16.25 -5.42
C ARG A 111 3.49 -15.21 -6.19
N ALA A 112 3.54 -13.94 -5.78
CA ALA A 112 2.83 -12.86 -6.46
C ALA A 112 3.38 -12.63 -7.89
N LEU A 113 4.68 -12.79 -8.09
CA LEU A 113 5.34 -12.63 -9.40
C LEU A 113 5.09 -13.79 -10.36
N SER A 114 4.68 -14.97 -9.86
CA SER A 114 4.61 -16.21 -10.65
C SER A 114 3.72 -16.11 -11.89
N LEU A 115 2.68 -15.29 -11.84
CA LEU A 115 1.78 -15.07 -12.98
C LEU A 115 2.18 -13.91 -13.88
N GLN A 116 3.30 -13.22 -13.60
CA GLN A 116 3.77 -12.04 -14.32
C GLN A 116 2.70 -10.94 -14.34
N PRO A 117 2.25 -10.47 -13.17
CA PRO A 117 1.17 -9.49 -13.06
C PRO A 117 1.60 -8.12 -13.58
N GLN A 118 0.61 -7.29 -13.95
CA GLN A 118 0.82 -5.88 -14.26
C GLN A 118 0.73 -5.00 -13.00
N PHE A 119 -0.05 -5.44 -12.01
CA PHE A 119 -0.34 -4.66 -10.82
C PHE A 119 -0.29 -5.51 -9.56
N ILE A 120 0.42 -5.03 -8.54
CA ILE A 120 0.52 -5.71 -7.25
C ILE A 120 0.09 -4.75 -6.13
N VAL A 121 -0.86 -5.20 -5.30
CA VAL A 121 -1.18 -4.56 -4.04
C VAL A 121 -0.18 -5.04 -2.99
N CYS A 122 0.57 -4.13 -2.40
CA CYS A 122 1.45 -4.39 -1.26
C CYS A 122 0.76 -3.88 0.00
N ASP A 123 0.14 -4.77 0.77
CA ASP A 123 -0.61 -4.45 1.99
C ASP A 123 0.34 -4.56 3.19
N GLU A 124 0.96 -3.44 3.61
CA GLU A 124 1.97 -3.35 4.67
C GLU A 124 3.10 -4.40 4.56
N PRO A 125 3.76 -4.55 3.40
CA PRO A 125 4.60 -5.72 3.10
C PRO A 125 5.86 -5.84 3.95
N VAL A 126 6.18 -4.85 4.77
CA VAL A 126 7.41 -4.81 5.58
C VAL A 126 7.16 -4.51 7.07
N SER A 127 5.91 -4.29 7.49
CA SER A 127 5.58 -3.81 8.84
C SER A 127 5.97 -4.78 9.96
N SER A 128 6.02 -6.08 9.69
CA SER A 128 6.36 -7.14 10.65
C SER A 128 7.84 -7.54 10.65
N LEU A 129 8.68 -6.84 9.87
CA LEU A 129 10.10 -7.16 9.70
C LEU A 129 10.98 -6.18 10.49
N ASP A 130 12.19 -6.60 10.86
CA ASP A 130 13.19 -5.68 11.42
C ASP A 130 13.71 -4.70 10.35
N VAL A 131 14.24 -3.55 10.80
CA VAL A 131 14.61 -2.43 9.93
C VAL A 131 15.59 -2.82 8.82
N SER A 132 16.55 -3.71 9.10
CA SER A 132 17.54 -4.11 8.10
C SER A 132 16.94 -5.00 7.02
N ILE A 133 16.06 -5.89 7.40
CA ILE A 133 15.32 -6.76 6.47
C ILE A 133 14.28 -5.96 5.69
N GLN A 134 13.61 -4.98 6.32
CA GLN A 134 12.72 -4.04 5.62
C GLN A 134 13.43 -3.37 4.44
N ALA A 135 14.63 -2.82 4.68
CA ALA A 135 15.41 -2.15 3.62
C ALA A 135 15.75 -3.10 2.46
N GLN A 136 16.11 -4.36 2.77
CA GLN A 136 16.39 -5.36 1.73
C GLN A 136 15.15 -5.71 0.91
N VAL A 137 13.98 -5.87 1.55
CA VAL A 137 12.72 -6.18 0.85
C VAL A 137 12.25 -4.99 0.00
N LEU A 138 12.40 -3.76 0.49
CA LEU A 138 12.05 -2.56 -0.27
C LEU A 138 12.92 -2.37 -1.50
N ASN A 139 14.26 -2.60 -1.38
CA ASN A 139 15.16 -2.57 -2.52
C ASN A 139 14.78 -3.66 -3.54
N LEU A 140 14.54 -4.89 -3.09
CA LEU A 140 14.07 -5.97 -3.95
C LEU A 140 12.80 -5.57 -4.72
N LEU A 141 11.79 -5.00 -4.05
CA LEU A 141 10.56 -4.57 -4.72
C LEU A 141 10.81 -3.46 -5.75
N LYS A 142 11.76 -2.54 -5.49
CA LYS A 142 12.16 -1.52 -6.48
C LYS A 142 12.87 -2.12 -7.70
N ASP A 143 13.79 -3.04 -7.47
CA ASP A 143 14.50 -3.74 -8.55
C ASP A 143 13.50 -4.50 -9.44
N LEU A 144 12.56 -5.22 -8.81
CA LEU A 144 11.49 -5.92 -9.50
C LEU A 144 10.55 -4.98 -10.27
N GLN A 145 10.25 -3.79 -9.71
CA GLN A 145 9.46 -2.77 -10.41
C GLN A 145 10.13 -2.33 -11.71
N ALA A 146 11.43 -2.09 -11.66
CA ALA A 146 12.21 -1.67 -12.83
C ALA A 146 12.34 -2.79 -13.86
N GLU A 147 12.62 -4.03 -13.41
CA GLU A 147 12.86 -5.18 -14.29
C GLU A 147 11.59 -5.67 -14.98
N PHE A 148 10.48 -5.75 -14.24
CA PHE A 148 9.21 -6.30 -14.76
C PHE A 148 8.18 -5.22 -15.10
N HIS A 149 8.53 -3.93 -15.00
CA HIS A 149 7.62 -2.80 -15.27
C HIS A 149 6.32 -2.85 -14.47
N LEU A 150 6.43 -3.21 -13.18
CA LEU A 150 5.28 -3.41 -12.30
C LEU A 150 4.70 -2.08 -11.82
N THR A 151 3.38 -2.04 -11.71
CA THR A 151 2.69 -0.99 -10.98
C THR A 151 2.35 -1.48 -9.57
N TYR A 152 2.74 -0.72 -8.54
CA TYR A 152 2.41 -1.03 -7.15
C TYR A 152 1.36 -0.09 -6.58
N LEU A 153 0.40 -0.66 -5.84
CA LEU A 153 -0.33 0.06 -4.81
C LEU A 153 0.27 -0.30 -3.45
N PHE A 154 1.10 0.57 -2.92
CA PHE A 154 1.82 0.35 -1.67
C PHE A 154 1.06 0.96 -0.49
N ILE A 155 0.54 0.13 0.41
CA ILE A 155 -0.19 0.56 1.61
C ILE A 155 0.76 0.45 2.80
N THR A 156 0.95 1.54 3.54
CA THR A 156 1.81 1.56 4.71
C THR A 156 1.45 2.73 5.62
N HIS A 157 1.82 2.62 6.88
CA HIS A 157 1.76 3.72 7.86
C HIS A 157 3.15 4.37 8.08
N ASP A 158 4.22 3.84 7.49
CA ASP A 158 5.57 4.41 7.61
C ASP A 158 5.85 5.40 6.47
N LEU A 159 5.87 6.68 6.81
CA LEU A 159 6.10 7.77 5.87
C LEU A 159 7.54 7.80 5.32
N SER A 160 8.51 7.25 6.04
CA SER A 160 9.89 7.15 5.55
C SER A 160 9.97 6.19 4.37
N VAL A 161 9.23 5.08 4.45
CA VAL A 161 9.06 4.11 3.35
C VAL A 161 8.36 4.77 2.17
N VAL A 162 7.26 5.51 2.43
CA VAL A 162 6.50 6.20 1.38
C VAL A 162 7.38 7.16 0.60
N LYS A 163 8.17 7.98 1.28
CA LYS A 163 9.11 8.93 0.64
C LYS A 163 10.12 8.26 -0.29
N PHE A 164 10.61 7.10 0.11
CA PHE A 164 11.61 6.36 -0.66
C PHE A 164 11.01 5.63 -1.86
N PHE A 165 9.77 5.13 -1.71
CA PHE A 165 9.20 4.14 -2.60
C PHE A 165 8.22 4.72 -3.62
N SER A 166 7.42 5.73 -3.24
CA SER A 166 6.22 6.12 -3.99
C SER A 166 6.45 7.31 -4.92
N ASP A 167 5.92 7.25 -6.14
CA ASP A 167 5.85 8.38 -7.08
C ASP A 167 4.66 9.29 -6.73
N LYS A 168 3.50 8.69 -6.40
CA LYS A 168 2.28 9.40 -5.98
C LYS A 168 1.82 8.90 -4.62
N ILE A 169 1.26 9.79 -3.83
CA ILE A 169 0.79 9.49 -2.49
C ILE A 169 -0.68 9.87 -2.35
N ALA A 170 -1.44 8.98 -1.72
CA ALA A 170 -2.81 9.19 -1.31
C ALA A 170 -2.92 9.06 0.21
N VAL A 171 -3.26 10.14 0.91
CA VAL A 171 -3.41 10.16 2.36
C VAL A 171 -4.85 9.86 2.73
N MET A 172 -5.05 8.87 3.60
CA MET A 172 -6.37 8.47 4.09
C MET A 172 -6.49 8.69 5.59
N TYR A 173 -7.66 9.14 6.03
CA TYR A 173 -8.01 9.27 7.44
C TYR A 173 -9.41 8.72 7.71
N LEU A 174 -9.53 7.74 8.60
CA LEU A 174 -10.78 7.05 8.93
C LEU A 174 -11.60 6.64 7.69
N GLY A 175 -10.94 6.07 6.66
CA GLY A 175 -11.57 5.61 5.42
C GLY A 175 -11.96 6.73 4.43
N GLN A 176 -11.57 7.99 4.67
CA GLN A 176 -11.75 9.10 3.74
C GLN A 176 -10.41 9.48 3.12
N LEU A 177 -10.38 9.65 1.79
CA LEU A 177 -9.22 10.20 1.09
C LEU A 177 -9.19 11.71 1.34
N VAL A 178 -8.13 12.19 2.00
CA VAL A 178 -8.03 13.59 2.43
C VAL A 178 -7.09 14.42 1.58
N GLU A 179 -6.06 13.78 0.99
CA GLU A 179 -5.09 14.47 0.14
C GLU A 179 -4.44 13.48 -0.83
N THR A 180 -4.14 13.91 -2.04
CA THR A 180 -3.35 13.16 -3.01
C THR A 180 -2.49 14.09 -3.84
N ALA A 181 -1.22 13.73 -4.03
CA ALA A 181 -0.26 14.51 -4.82
C ALA A 181 0.91 13.62 -5.26
N ASP A 182 1.76 14.15 -6.13
CA ASP A 182 3.07 13.59 -6.37
C ASP A 182 3.88 13.60 -5.07
N SER A 183 4.71 12.58 -4.86
CA SER A 183 5.46 12.38 -3.61
C SER A 183 6.27 13.62 -3.23
N ALA A 184 7.06 14.15 -4.18
CA ALA A 184 7.88 15.34 -3.95
C ALA A 184 7.04 16.55 -3.53
N GLU A 185 5.86 16.74 -4.14
CA GLU A 185 4.98 17.86 -3.84
C GLU A 185 4.34 17.73 -2.45
N LEU A 186 3.83 16.55 -2.10
CA LEU A 186 3.24 16.30 -0.79
C LEU A 186 4.25 16.55 0.35
N PHE A 187 5.50 16.11 0.18
CA PHE A 187 6.55 16.33 1.17
C PHE A 187 7.02 17.78 1.24
N ARG A 188 6.91 18.53 0.14
CA ARG A 188 7.26 19.97 0.07
C ARG A 188 6.18 20.85 0.68
N GLN A 189 4.92 20.60 0.32
CA GLN A 189 3.79 21.48 0.68
C GLN A 189 2.52 20.68 0.95
N PRO A 190 2.42 19.99 2.10
CA PRO A 190 1.18 19.30 2.48
C PRO A 190 0.06 20.33 2.74
N LEU A 191 -1.10 20.12 2.12
CA LEU A 191 -2.25 21.04 2.19
C LEU A 191 -3.22 20.67 3.32
N HIS A 192 -3.41 19.37 3.59
CA HIS A 192 -4.34 18.93 4.63
C HIS A 192 -3.68 18.95 6.01
N PRO A 193 -4.32 19.50 7.05
CA PRO A 193 -3.74 19.52 8.40
C PRO A 193 -3.32 18.16 8.96
N TYR A 194 -4.01 17.09 8.58
CA TYR A 194 -3.60 15.74 8.94
C TYR A 194 -2.28 15.32 8.28
N SER A 195 -2.11 15.62 7.00
CA SER A 195 -0.84 15.36 6.29
C SER A 195 0.31 16.16 6.90
N GLN A 196 0.07 17.43 7.25
CA GLN A 196 1.05 18.26 7.96
C GLN A 196 1.45 17.64 9.31
N ALA A 197 0.47 17.16 10.08
CA ALA A 197 0.73 16.50 11.34
C ALA A 197 1.52 15.19 11.16
N LEU A 198 1.16 14.36 10.18
CA LEU A 198 1.89 13.14 9.87
C LEU A 198 3.35 13.41 9.48
N LEU A 199 3.57 14.35 8.56
CA LEU A 199 4.91 14.70 8.09
C LEU A 199 5.76 15.34 9.18
N SER A 200 5.14 16.14 10.08
CA SER A 200 5.83 16.72 11.24
C SER A 200 6.29 15.68 12.27
N ALA A 201 5.77 14.46 12.22
CA ALA A 201 6.15 13.38 13.12
C ALA A 201 7.35 12.56 12.64
N ILE A 202 7.78 12.73 11.38
CA ILE A 202 8.93 12.00 10.81
C ILE A 202 10.21 12.47 11.52
N PRO A 203 11.00 11.56 12.12
CA PRO A 203 12.27 11.92 12.73
C PRO A 203 13.25 12.45 11.69
N ILE A 204 13.72 13.68 11.85
CA ILE A 204 14.78 14.24 11.01
C ILE A 204 16.11 13.99 11.74
N PRO A 205 17.07 13.28 11.15
CA PRO A 205 18.38 13.06 11.74
C PRO A 205 19.23 14.35 11.66
N SER A 206 18.82 15.40 12.36
CA SER A 206 19.55 16.68 12.42
C SER A 206 19.56 17.20 13.85
N SER A 207 20.75 17.37 14.40
CA SER A 207 20.96 17.98 15.72
C SER A 207 20.69 19.48 15.76
N ARG A 208 20.52 20.14 14.60
CA ARG A 208 20.41 21.60 14.49
C ARG A 208 18.98 22.12 14.29
N GLN A 209 18.04 21.29 13.85
CA GLN A 209 16.65 21.69 13.67
C GLN A 209 15.77 21.12 14.80
N LYS A 210 15.21 22.01 15.62
CA LYS A 210 14.14 21.62 16.53
C LYS A 210 12.89 21.27 15.72
N MET A 211 12.49 19.99 15.77
CA MET A 211 11.23 19.55 15.19
C MET A 211 10.06 20.29 15.83
N GLN A 212 9.37 21.13 15.07
CA GLN A 212 8.07 21.68 15.47
C GLN A 212 6.99 20.63 15.13
N ARG A 213 6.70 19.74 16.09
CA ARG A 213 5.61 18.78 15.94
C ARG A 213 4.28 19.49 16.00
N VAL A 214 3.44 19.25 15.01
CA VAL A 214 2.04 19.69 15.05
C VAL A 214 1.31 18.84 16.09
N LYS A 215 0.83 19.49 17.17
CA LYS A 215 0.05 18.80 18.20
C LYS A 215 -1.34 18.50 17.67
N LEU A 216 -1.77 17.25 17.79
CA LEU A 216 -3.15 16.87 17.57
C LEU A 216 -3.96 17.08 18.85
N ILE A 217 -5.18 17.58 18.72
CA ILE A 217 -6.12 17.73 19.83
C ILE A 217 -7.17 16.60 19.81
N GLY A 218 -7.83 16.37 20.94
CA GLY A 218 -8.93 15.40 21.04
C GLY A 218 -8.52 13.94 20.86
N GLU A 219 -9.51 13.06 20.95
CA GLU A 219 -9.36 11.61 20.87
C GLU A 219 -9.66 11.09 19.45
N LEU A 220 -9.24 9.87 19.18
CA LEU A 220 -9.54 9.19 17.94
C LEU A 220 -11.02 8.81 17.92
N GLN A 221 -11.74 9.20 16.86
CA GLN A 221 -13.14 8.88 16.69
C GLN A 221 -13.36 7.45 16.21
N SER A 222 -14.53 6.90 16.51
CA SER A 222 -14.97 5.65 15.91
C SER A 222 -15.08 5.80 14.38
N PRO A 223 -14.57 4.84 13.60
CA PRO A 223 -14.81 4.80 12.17
C PRO A 223 -16.24 4.32 11.80
N ILE A 224 -17.03 3.89 12.78
CA ILE A 224 -18.40 3.37 12.60
C ILE A 224 -19.34 4.57 12.57
N ASP A 225 -20.15 4.67 11.52
CA ASP A 225 -21.15 5.72 11.30
C ASP A 225 -20.60 7.14 11.54
N PRO A 226 -19.52 7.55 10.82
CA PRO A 226 -18.92 8.84 11.04
C PRO A 226 -19.88 9.96 10.66
N GLU A 227 -19.89 11.04 11.46
CA GLU A 227 -20.66 12.26 11.15
C GLU A 227 -20.26 12.82 9.77
N PRO A 228 -21.21 13.41 9.00
CA PRO A 228 -20.90 14.07 7.74
C PRO A 228 -19.87 15.19 7.93
N GLY A 229 -18.93 15.31 7.00
CA GLY A 229 -17.91 16.34 7.00
C GLY A 229 -16.49 15.82 7.05
N CYS A 230 -15.57 16.70 7.42
CA CYS A 230 -14.17 16.33 7.59
C CYS A 230 -14.00 15.43 8.82
N ARG A 231 -13.68 14.18 8.63
CA ARG A 231 -13.46 13.20 9.72
C ARG A 231 -12.33 13.59 10.66
N PHE A 232 -11.43 14.48 10.21
CA PHE A 232 -10.34 15.01 11.04
C PHE A 232 -10.75 16.25 11.83
N ALA A 233 -11.93 16.84 11.64
CA ALA A 233 -12.34 18.13 12.21
C ALA A 233 -12.16 18.19 13.75
N LYS A 234 -12.55 17.14 14.48
CA LYS A 234 -12.44 17.09 15.96
C LYS A 234 -10.99 17.04 16.49
N ARG A 235 -10.01 16.77 15.62
CA ARG A 235 -8.57 16.73 15.97
C ARG A 235 -7.77 17.84 15.28
N CYS A 236 -8.44 18.69 14.50
CA CYS A 236 -7.82 19.73 13.71
C CYS A 236 -7.76 21.05 14.47
N LEU A 237 -6.57 21.63 14.63
CA LEU A 237 -6.38 22.95 15.23
C LEU A 237 -7.05 24.08 14.43
N TYR A 238 -7.32 23.84 13.15
CA TYR A 238 -7.88 24.82 12.21
C TYR A 238 -9.36 24.58 11.92
N ALA A 239 -10.03 23.70 12.71
CA ALA A 239 -11.43 23.36 12.47
C ALA A 239 -12.35 24.60 12.62
N ARG A 240 -13.33 24.70 11.71
CA ARG A 240 -14.38 25.73 11.71
C ARG A 240 -15.72 25.09 11.35
N GLU A 241 -16.78 25.87 11.48
CA GLU A 241 -18.16 25.47 11.17
C GLU A 241 -18.33 24.82 9.78
N GLY A 242 -17.63 25.31 8.75
CA GLY A 242 -17.64 24.73 7.40
C GLY A 242 -16.91 23.37 7.25
N CYS A 243 -16.28 22.84 8.32
CA CYS A 243 -15.65 21.52 8.30
C CYS A 243 -16.62 20.38 8.70
N THR A 244 -17.81 20.70 9.15
CA THR A 244 -18.85 19.74 9.60
C THR A 244 -20.10 19.86 8.75
N GLY A 245 -20.98 18.88 8.83
CA GLY A 245 -22.32 18.92 8.23
C GLY A 245 -22.42 18.55 6.74
N ARG A 246 -21.32 18.49 6.02
CA ARG A 246 -21.27 18.02 4.61
C ARG A 246 -19.93 17.38 4.30
N ASP A 247 -19.91 16.36 3.45
CA ASP A 247 -18.67 15.75 2.99
C ASP A 247 -17.86 16.71 2.12
N LEU A 248 -16.55 16.72 2.34
CA LEU A 248 -15.61 17.52 1.58
C LEU A 248 -15.06 16.69 0.42
N ALA A 249 -15.36 17.12 -0.81
CA ALA A 249 -14.76 16.53 -1.99
C ALA A 249 -13.29 16.97 -2.14
N LEU A 250 -12.50 16.14 -2.78
CA LEU A 250 -11.16 16.49 -3.25
C LEU A 250 -11.26 17.63 -4.27
N ARG A 251 -10.53 18.73 -4.03
CA ARG A 251 -10.42 19.87 -4.94
C ARG A 251 -9.00 19.94 -5.47
N ASP A 252 -8.86 20.30 -6.74
CA ASP A 252 -7.57 20.49 -7.38
C ASP A 252 -6.96 21.85 -6.98
N PHE A 253 -5.75 21.84 -6.48
CA PHE A 253 -4.94 23.02 -6.14
C PHE A 253 -3.83 23.29 -7.16
N GLY A 254 -3.87 22.60 -8.31
CA GLY A 254 -2.89 22.68 -9.38
C GLY A 254 -1.86 21.54 -9.33
N SER A 255 -1.25 21.28 -10.48
CA SER A 255 -0.20 20.25 -10.63
C SER A 255 -0.60 18.83 -10.18
N GLY A 256 -1.91 18.49 -10.23
CA GLY A 256 -2.39 17.19 -9.75
C GLY A 256 -2.39 17.02 -8.23
N HIS A 257 -2.33 18.11 -7.48
CA HIS A 257 -2.41 18.13 -6.03
C HIS A 257 -3.86 18.35 -5.58
N PHE A 258 -4.50 17.33 -5.06
CA PHE A 258 -5.90 17.35 -4.62
C PHE A 258 -6.00 17.27 -3.11
N CYS A 259 -6.90 18.07 -2.52
CA CYS A 259 -7.10 18.10 -1.08
C CYS A 259 -8.59 18.26 -0.71
N ALA A 260 -9.07 17.46 0.24
CA ALA A 260 -10.43 17.53 0.81
C ALA A 260 -10.47 18.42 2.07
N CYS A 261 -9.95 19.63 1.99
CA CYS A 261 -9.95 20.59 3.09
C CYS A 261 -10.54 21.90 2.64
N CYS A 262 -11.55 22.44 3.36
CA CYS A 262 -12.16 23.73 3.05
C CYS A 262 -11.21 24.91 3.27
N ARG A 263 -10.10 24.68 3.98
CA ARG A 263 -9.07 25.69 4.31
C ARG A 263 -7.73 25.49 3.65
N ALA A 264 -7.58 24.49 2.77
CA ALA A 264 -6.34 24.28 2.04
C ALA A 264 -5.97 25.57 1.28
N GLY A 265 -4.70 25.97 1.31
CA GLY A 265 -4.20 27.19 0.72
C GLY A 265 -4.33 28.47 1.59
N ALA A 266 -5.12 28.44 2.67
CA ALA A 266 -5.30 29.59 3.59
C ALA A 266 -4.74 29.35 5.00
N LEU A 267 -3.97 28.27 5.19
CA LEU A 267 -3.45 27.89 6.53
C LEU A 267 -2.24 28.73 6.96
N GLU A 268 -1.57 29.42 6.06
CA GLU A 268 -0.37 30.23 6.34
C GLU A 268 -0.68 31.54 7.07
N GLU A 269 -1.94 32.01 7.08
CA GLU A 269 -2.31 33.32 7.65
C GLU A 269 -2.66 33.29 9.14
N GLN A 270 -2.66 32.17 9.83
CA GLN A 270 -3.06 32.12 11.24
C GLN A 270 -2.15 31.21 12.07
N THR A 271 -1.18 31.81 12.76
CA THR A 271 -0.60 31.25 13.99
C THR A 271 -1.75 30.92 14.96
N PRO A 272 -1.79 29.71 15.57
CA PRO A 272 -2.80 29.42 16.58
C PRO A 272 -2.67 30.43 17.71
N SER A 273 -3.76 31.16 18.00
CA SER A 273 -3.87 31.92 19.23
C SER A 273 -3.63 30.99 20.43
N LYS A 274 -2.72 31.37 21.29
CA LYS A 274 -2.26 30.68 22.50
C LYS A 274 -3.40 30.28 23.41
#